data_42338cfc4d910d6877d865f3dc90a3f0
#
_entry.id   42338cfc4d910d6877d865f3dc90a3f0
#
_cell.length_a   1.000
_cell.length_b   1.000
_cell.length_c   1.000
_cell.angle_alpha   90.00
_cell.angle_beta   90.00
_cell.angle_gamma   90.00
#
_symmetry.space_group_name_H-M   'P 1'
#
loop_
_entity.id
_entity.type
_entity.pdbx_description
1 polymer ?
#
loop_
_entity_poly.entity_id
_entity_poly.type
_entity_poly.pdbx_seq_one_letter_code
_entity_poly.pdbx_strand_id
1 'polypeptide(L)'
;MKNIKTIYTVLAAMLLLTACDNDLEQSPELDLEASKLVEFEPVLNAAYYYQTGVAMPQLVMGDFRADNMLMLENPHTSIDTYDSDLGGGDMAGAFFSPVYSNLYKAILSANNVIENSLDATQVNEAKFLRGLSYFKLVMIFGDVSVILTPQPSVVEIPDVDLTRQPVADVYNNVIIPDLQDAIAGLTNSGLATGRASQIAAKAFLGKVYMYRGDFTNATSTLATVISDAAVEGITLEPNFADVVTDVSSEIIFATQLSSSIPNADGTSSSSTFVGWFAGNDTKSLTPLDPRLTAAFDASSATGGGTDLRKALTIDATGGKGVKYTGGNSDQDFIEMRLSDVILMYAEALNESTNATGAQSATILVGLDAIRTRAGLTTLVGTASTQADVDVAIQKERRVELALEGHRWFDLVRTGTVDAEMGQTISSNYYIFPIPSTEITATNGVITQNTGY
;
A
#
# COMPACT_ATOMS: atom_id res chain seq x y z
N MET A 1 -82.26 22.59 -1.61
CA MET A 1 -81.33 21.43 -1.94
C MET A 1 -80.06 21.83 -2.68
N LYS A 2 -79.91 23.01 -3.24
CA LYS A 2 -78.65 23.46 -3.92
C LYS A 2 -77.51 23.79 -2.93
N ASN A 3 -77.84 24.36 -1.77
CA ASN A 3 -76.81 24.83 -0.81
C ASN A 3 -76.16 23.70 0.02
N ILE A 4 -76.82 22.55 0.15
CA ILE A 4 -76.29 21.41 0.89
C ILE A 4 -75.15 20.70 0.10
N LYS A 5 -75.29 20.60 -1.24
CA LYS A 5 -74.25 20.00 -2.10
C LYS A 5 -72.95 20.83 -2.11
N THR A 6 -73.11 22.16 -2.06
CA THR A 6 -71.94 23.07 -2.01
C THR A 6 -71.19 22.95 -0.70
N ILE A 7 -71.83 22.76 0.45
CA ILE A 7 -71.28 22.58 1.76
C ILE A 7 -70.49 21.26 1.83
N TYR A 8 -70.99 20.16 1.29
CA TYR A 8 -70.30 18.88 1.23
C TYR A 8 -69.08 18.91 0.30
N THR A 9 -69.11 19.66 -0.80
CA THR A 9 -68.00 19.82 -1.72
C THR A 9 -66.92 20.66 -1.09
N VAL A 10 -67.17 21.68 -0.32
CA VAL A 10 -66.17 22.49 0.41
C VAL A 10 -65.64 21.74 1.58
N LEU A 11 -66.46 20.93 2.31
CA LEU A 11 -65.93 20.09 3.40
C LEU A 11 -65.09 18.96 2.88
N ALA A 12 -65.41 18.33 1.75
CA ALA A 12 -64.54 17.32 1.10
C ALA A 12 -63.26 17.92 0.54
N ALA A 13 -63.24 19.14 0.04
CA ALA A 13 -62.03 19.86 -0.40
C ALA A 13 -61.13 20.27 0.77
N MET A 14 -61.72 20.63 1.94
CA MET A 14 -60.92 20.90 3.15
C MET A 14 -60.29 19.65 3.78
N LEU A 15 -60.92 18.48 3.66
CA LEU A 15 -60.38 17.21 4.14
C LEU A 15 -59.25 16.68 3.26
N LEU A 16 -59.12 17.17 2.01
CA LEU A 16 -58.00 16.82 1.12
C LEU A 16 -56.75 17.69 1.31
N LEU A 17 -56.86 18.79 2.08
CA LEU A 17 -55.72 19.69 2.35
C LEU A 17 -54.97 19.37 3.66
N THR A 18 -55.44 18.40 4.45
CA THR A 18 -54.76 17.97 5.69
C THR A 18 -54.05 16.64 5.54
N ALA A 19 -53.97 16.09 4.31
CA ALA A 19 -53.29 14.81 4.03
C ALA A 19 -51.83 14.97 3.49
N CYS A 20 -51.26 16.15 3.60
CA CYS A 20 -49.89 16.41 3.25
C CYS A 20 -49.17 17.07 4.42
N ASP A 21 -49.03 16.36 5.52
CA ASP A 21 -48.09 16.75 6.56
C ASP A 21 -47.39 15.49 7.10
N ASN A 22 -46.09 15.51 7.03
CA ASN A 22 -45.13 14.71 7.78
C ASN A 22 -44.75 13.29 7.31
N ASP A 23 -45.20 12.76 6.17
CA ASP A 23 -44.71 11.46 5.69
C ASP A 23 -43.50 11.55 4.71
N LEU A 24 -42.95 12.75 4.49
CA LEU A 24 -41.77 12.95 3.65
C LEU A 24 -40.46 13.00 4.44
N GLU A 25 -40.50 12.88 5.76
CA GLU A 25 -39.35 12.71 6.62
C GLU A 25 -39.22 11.27 7.14
N GLN A 26 -39.70 10.29 6.42
CA GLN A 26 -39.27 8.92 6.67
C GLN A 26 -37.87 8.80 6.13
N SER A 27 -36.88 8.95 7.02
CA SER A 27 -35.55 8.33 6.81
C SER A 27 -35.84 6.88 6.42
N PRO A 28 -35.27 6.35 5.32
CA PRO A 28 -35.43 4.94 5.01
C PRO A 28 -35.10 4.13 6.25
N GLU A 29 -35.97 3.19 6.66
CA GLU A 29 -35.67 2.32 7.82
C GLU A 29 -34.42 1.47 7.66
N LEU A 30 -33.72 1.61 6.51
CA LEU A 30 -32.47 0.97 6.14
C LEU A 30 -31.24 1.90 6.24
N ASP A 31 -31.41 3.19 6.57
CA ASP A 31 -30.29 4.04 6.94
C ASP A 31 -29.84 3.66 8.36
N LEU A 32 -28.88 2.75 8.43
CA LEU A 32 -28.09 2.48 9.64
C LEU A 32 -27.27 3.75 9.92
N GLU A 33 -27.82 4.65 10.72
CA GLU A 33 -27.04 5.75 11.28
C GLU A 33 -25.88 5.15 12.06
N ALA A 34 -24.63 5.56 11.78
CA ALA A 34 -23.45 5.05 12.48
C ALA A 34 -23.60 5.14 14.00
N SER A 35 -24.31 6.17 14.51
CA SER A 35 -24.64 6.34 15.93
C SER A 35 -25.58 5.28 16.51
N LYS A 36 -26.23 4.46 15.69
CA LYS A 36 -27.11 3.35 16.10
C LYS A 36 -26.42 1.99 15.98
N LEU A 37 -25.22 1.92 15.43
CA LEU A 37 -24.42 0.71 15.42
C LEU A 37 -23.96 0.41 16.86
N VAL A 38 -24.15 -0.82 17.29
CA VAL A 38 -23.69 -1.32 18.60
C VAL A 38 -22.42 -2.20 18.46
N GLU A 39 -22.11 -2.60 17.24
CA GLU A 39 -20.96 -3.46 16.91
C GLU A 39 -20.19 -2.85 15.74
N PHE A 40 -18.93 -2.53 15.96
CA PHE A 40 -18.05 -1.90 14.95
C PHE A 40 -17.09 -2.88 14.28
N GLU A 41 -17.06 -4.13 14.68
CA GLU A 41 -16.23 -5.17 14.05
C GLU A 41 -16.50 -5.32 12.53
N PRO A 42 -17.75 -5.33 12.03
CA PRO A 42 -18.00 -5.36 10.59
C PRO A 42 -17.49 -4.12 9.85
N VAL A 43 -17.55 -2.94 10.49
CA VAL A 43 -17.06 -1.68 9.90
C VAL A 43 -15.53 -1.68 9.85
N LEU A 44 -14.89 -2.19 10.90
CA LEU A 44 -13.44 -2.37 10.93
C LEU A 44 -12.98 -3.39 9.87
N ASN A 45 -13.70 -4.49 9.73
CA ASN A 45 -13.43 -5.49 8.70
C ASN A 45 -13.60 -4.92 7.28
N ALA A 46 -14.50 -3.96 7.09
CA ALA A 46 -14.60 -3.25 5.81
C ALA A 46 -13.33 -2.41 5.52
N ALA A 47 -12.71 -1.80 6.53
CA ALA A 47 -11.44 -1.08 6.34
C ALA A 47 -10.29 -2.01 5.91
N TYR A 48 -10.22 -3.23 6.45
CA TYR A 48 -9.30 -4.27 5.97
C TYR A 48 -9.65 -4.73 4.54
N TYR A 49 -10.93 -5.00 4.29
CA TYR A 49 -11.41 -5.46 2.98
C TYR A 49 -11.03 -4.48 1.85
N TYR A 50 -11.16 -3.18 2.07
CA TYR A 50 -10.80 -2.20 1.04
C TYR A 50 -9.30 -2.20 0.70
N GLN A 51 -8.40 -2.69 1.56
CA GLN A 51 -7.00 -2.86 1.20
C GLN A 51 -6.80 -3.91 0.08
N THR A 52 -7.70 -4.88 -0.05
CA THR A 52 -7.61 -5.92 -1.09
C THR A 52 -7.67 -5.34 -2.51
N GLY A 53 -8.41 -4.24 -2.71
CA GLY A 53 -8.49 -3.55 -3.99
C GLY A 53 -7.26 -2.69 -4.33
N VAL A 54 -6.28 -2.64 -3.43
CA VAL A 54 -5.03 -1.87 -3.62
C VAL A 54 -3.85 -2.78 -3.98
N ALA A 55 -3.89 -4.04 -3.56
CA ALA A 55 -2.75 -4.97 -3.64
C ALA A 55 -2.19 -5.13 -5.06
N MET A 56 -3.03 -5.50 -6.03
CA MET A 56 -2.59 -5.70 -7.41
C MET A 56 -2.18 -4.39 -8.11
N PRO A 57 -2.95 -3.29 -8.03
CA PRO A 57 -2.51 -2.02 -8.61
C PRO A 57 -1.20 -1.49 -8.02
N GLN A 58 -0.99 -1.60 -6.70
CA GLN A 58 0.25 -1.19 -6.04
C GLN A 58 1.44 -1.97 -6.58
N LEU A 59 1.28 -3.26 -6.79
CA LEU A 59 2.30 -4.14 -7.33
C LEU A 59 2.67 -3.76 -8.78
N VAL A 60 1.66 -3.44 -9.61
CA VAL A 60 1.88 -2.93 -10.98
C VAL A 60 2.61 -1.59 -10.93
N MET A 61 2.18 -0.66 -10.10
CA MET A 61 2.84 0.64 -9.94
C MET A 61 4.28 0.53 -9.42
N GLY A 62 4.57 -0.49 -8.61
CA GLY A 62 5.90 -0.69 -8.04
C GLY A 62 6.89 -1.37 -8.98
N ASP A 63 6.48 -2.42 -9.69
CA ASP A 63 7.41 -3.23 -10.48
C ASP A 63 7.33 -2.98 -11.98
N PHE A 64 6.13 -2.74 -12.54
CA PHE A 64 5.98 -2.47 -13.99
C PHE A 64 6.36 -1.04 -14.36
N ARG A 65 6.17 -0.08 -13.46
CA ARG A 65 6.63 1.30 -13.66
C ARG A 65 8.16 1.41 -13.66
N ALA A 66 8.84 0.42 -13.08
CA ALA A 66 10.29 0.38 -12.91
C ALA A 66 10.95 -0.58 -13.93
N ASP A 67 12.13 -1.06 -13.56
CA ASP A 67 13.00 -1.88 -14.39
C ASP A 67 12.99 -3.39 -14.00
N ASN A 68 11.87 -3.86 -13.41
CA ASN A 68 11.65 -5.27 -13.10
C ASN A 68 10.76 -5.97 -14.13
N MET A 69 9.75 -5.29 -14.67
CA MET A 69 8.76 -5.82 -15.60
C MET A 69 8.56 -4.89 -16.78
N LEU A 70 8.02 -5.42 -17.88
CA LEU A 70 7.57 -4.65 -19.04
C LEU A 70 6.07 -4.83 -19.25
N MET A 71 5.36 -3.79 -19.64
CA MET A 71 3.95 -3.83 -19.97
C MET A 71 3.76 -3.68 -21.48
N LEU A 72 3.63 -4.81 -22.18
CA LEU A 72 3.40 -4.83 -23.62
C LEU A 72 1.92 -5.03 -23.98
N GLU A 73 1.05 -5.16 -22.98
CA GLU A 73 -0.38 -5.41 -23.15
C GLU A 73 -1.16 -4.11 -23.31
N ASN A 74 -1.80 -3.92 -24.48
CA ASN A 74 -2.75 -2.83 -24.67
C ASN A 74 -4.02 -3.06 -23.83
N PRO A 75 -4.62 -2.03 -23.24
CA PRO A 75 -4.30 -0.60 -23.37
C PRO A 75 -3.34 -0.08 -22.29
N HIS A 76 -2.64 -0.95 -21.54
CA HIS A 76 -1.90 -0.58 -20.32
C HIS A 76 -0.42 -0.24 -20.57
N THR A 77 0.02 -0.17 -21.83
CA THR A 77 1.43 0.11 -22.18
C THR A 77 1.95 1.45 -21.68
N SER A 78 1.06 2.40 -21.37
CA SER A 78 1.44 3.70 -20.85
C SER A 78 2.03 3.67 -19.42
N ILE A 79 1.98 2.53 -18.71
CA ILE A 79 2.69 2.40 -17.43
C ILE A 79 4.21 2.61 -17.61
N ASP A 80 4.76 2.21 -18.77
CA ASP A 80 6.18 2.33 -19.09
C ASP A 80 6.52 3.65 -19.79
N THR A 81 5.52 4.49 -20.12
CA THR A 81 5.75 5.85 -20.61
C THR A 81 5.85 6.82 -19.45
N TYR A 82 6.74 7.79 -19.57
CA TYR A 82 6.96 8.78 -18.51
C TYR A 82 6.50 10.15 -19.03
N ASP A 83 5.22 10.21 -19.39
CA ASP A 83 4.52 11.34 -19.98
C ASP A 83 3.04 11.40 -19.57
N SER A 84 2.26 12.31 -20.15
CA SER A 84 0.85 12.52 -19.84
C SER A 84 -0.07 11.35 -20.22
N ASP A 85 0.36 10.43 -21.07
CA ASP A 85 -0.46 9.30 -21.53
C ASP A 85 -0.79 8.34 -20.37
N LEU A 86 0.02 8.35 -19.31
CA LEU A 86 -0.27 7.63 -18.08
C LEU A 86 -1.63 8.03 -17.45
N GLY A 87 -2.08 9.28 -17.66
CA GLY A 87 -3.38 9.78 -17.20
C GLY A 87 -4.58 9.27 -18.02
N GLY A 88 -4.35 8.45 -19.04
CA GLY A 88 -5.40 7.91 -19.91
C GLY A 88 -6.46 7.11 -19.16
N GLY A 89 -7.70 7.11 -19.69
CA GLY A 89 -8.86 6.51 -19.04
C GLY A 89 -8.72 5.01 -18.71
N ASP A 90 -8.03 4.24 -19.56
CA ASP A 90 -7.82 2.81 -19.34
C ASP A 90 -6.90 2.55 -18.13
N MET A 91 -5.82 3.33 -18.01
CA MET A 91 -4.92 3.26 -16.85
C MET A 91 -5.62 3.72 -15.58
N ALA A 92 -6.35 4.84 -15.67
CA ALA A 92 -7.12 5.35 -14.55
C ALA A 92 -8.15 4.32 -14.07
N GLY A 93 -8.90 3.70 -14.97
CA GLY A 93 -9.92 2.69 -14.64
C GLY A 93 -9.34 1.40 -14.06
N ALA A 94 -8.21 0.93 -14.61
CA ALA A 94 -7.61 -0.34 -14.20
C ALA A 94 -6.81 -0.25 -12.88
N PHE A 95 -6.14 0.88 -12.62
CA PHE A 95 -5.18 0.96 -11.53
C PHE A 95 -5.41 2.14 -10.58
N PHE A 96 -5.61 3.37 -11.08
CA PHE A 96 -5.58 4.54 -10.21
C PHE A 96 -6.90 4.79 -9.49
N SER A 97 -8.05 4.67 -10.18
CA SER A 97 -9.36 4.85 -9.57
C SER A 97 -9.66 3.79 -8.50
N PRO A 98 -9.41 2.49 -8.73
CA PRO A 98 -9.55 1.47 -7.68
C PRO A 98 -8.73 1.79 -6.43
N VAL A 99 -7.44 2.14 -6.58
CA VAL A 99 -6.58 2.48 -5.45
C VAL A 99 -7.12 3.69 -4.70
N TYR A 100 -7.37 4.79 -5.41
CA TYR A 100 -7.83 6.03 -4.80
C TYR A 100 -9.13 5.83 -4.02
N SER A 101 -10.14 5.25 -4.68
CA SER A 101 -11.46 5.06 -4.08
C SER A 101 -11.44 4.06 -2.91
N ASN A 102 -10.70 2.94 -3.03
CA ASN A 102 -10.66 1.94 -1.95
C ASN A 102 -9.87 2.45 -0.74
N LEU A 103 -8.80 3.20 -0.92
CA LEU A 103 -8.08 3.81 0.21
C LEU A 103 -8.97 4.82 0.95
N TYR A 104 -9.75 5.66 0.24
CA TYR A 104 -10.69 6.55 0.91
C TYR A 104 -11.86 5.81 1.57
N LYS A 105 -12.36 4.73 1.00
CA LYS A 105 -13.37 3.88 1.67
C LYS A 105 -12.81 3.24 2.95
N ALA A 106 -11.55 2.79 2.92
CA ALA A 106 -10.88 2.30 4.12
C ALA A 106 -10.75 3.41 5.19
N ILE A 107 -10.37 4.62 4.79
CA ILE A 107 -10.29 5.79 5.67
C ILE A 107 -11.64 6.11 6.30
N LEU A 108 -12.71 6.16 5.50
CA LEU A 108 -14.05 6.47 6.02
C LEU A 108 -14.56 5.38 6.97
N SER A 109 -14.30 4.11 6.66
CA SER A 109 -14.61 3.00 7.58
C SER A 109 -13.83 3.12 8.87
N ALA A 110 -12.53 3.40 8.80
CA ALA A 110 -11.69 3.64 9.96
C ALA A 110 -12.16 4.83 10.81
N ASN A 111 -12.52 5.95 10.18
CA ASN A 111 -13.06 7.12 10.87
C ASN A 111 -14.33 6.78 11.67
N ASN A 112 -15.23 5.97 11.09
CA ASN A 112 -16.43 5.51 11.78
C ASN A 112 -16.10 4.71 13.05
N VAL A 113 -15.11 3.81 12.97
CA VAL A 113 -14.67 3.04 14.14
C VAL A 113 -14.02 3.94 15.18
N ILE A 114 -13.14 4.84 14.77
CA ILE A 114 -12.42 5.76 15.66
C ILE A 114 -13.38 6.66 16.43
N GLU A 115 -14.43 7.15 15.79
CA GLU A 115 -15.39 8.07 16.39
C GLU A 115 -16.39 7.38 17.31
N ASN A 116 -16.82 6.16 16.96
CA ASN A 116 -18.02 5.56 17.56
C ASN A 116 -17.75 4.28 18.36
N SER A 117 -16.63 3.54 18.13
CA SER A 117 -16.34 2.33 18.88
C SER A 117 -15.87 2.65 20.31
N LEU A 118 -16.35 1.88 21.28
CA LEU A 118 -15.89 1.92 22.65
C LEU A 118 -14.76 0.90 22.92
N ASP A 119 -14.44 0.06 21.96
CA ASP A 119 -13.34 -0.90 22.07
C ASP A 119 -12.03 -0.23 21.64
N ALA A 120 -11.13 -0.03 22.60
CA ALA A 120 -9.84 0.60 22.37
C ALA A 120 -8.97 -0.17 21.39
N THR A 121 -9.09 -1.50 21.29
CA THR A 121 -8.34 -2.31 20.33
C THR A 121 -8.83 -2.01 18.91
N GLN A 122 -10.15 -2.01 18.69
CA GLN A 122 -10.73 -1.66 17.39
C GLN A 122 -10.35 -0.24 16.96
N VAL A 123 -10.38 0.73 17.88
CA VAL A 123 -9.98 2.10 17.62
C VAL A 123 -8.52 2.18 17.17
N ASN A 124 -7.61 1.46 17.80
CA ASN A 124 -6.19 1.48 17.46
C ASN A 124 -5.89 0.69 16.17
N GLU A 125 -6.62 -0.38 15.88
CA GLU A 125 -6.56 -1.04 14.57
C GLU A 125 -7.06 -0.11 13.46
N ALA A 126 -8.15 0.62 13.68
CA ALA A 126 -8.68 1.59 12.74
C ALA A 126 -7.69 2.74 12.47
N LYS A 127 -7.01 3.23 13.51
CA LYS A 127 -5.92 4.22 13.36
C LYS A 127 -4.77 3.66 12.54
N PHE A 128 -4.34 2.43 12.79
CA PHE A 128 -3.33 1.76 11.96
C PHE A 128 -3.74 1.74 10.49
N LEU A 129 -4.97 1.32 10.17
CA LEU A 129 -5.47 1.22 8.80
C LEU A 129 -5.63 2.60 8.14
N ARG A 130 -6.04 3.62 8.90
CA ARG A 130 -6.12 4.99 8.40
C ARG A 130 -4.74 5.55 8.09
N GLY A 131 -3.79 5.40 9.00
CA GLY A 131 -2.40 5.80 8.79
C GLY A 131 -1.76 5.09 7.60
N LEU A 132 -1.97 3.77 7.45
CA LEU A 132 -1.52 2.98 6.30
C LEU A 132 -2.16 3.46 5.00
N SER A 133 -3.46 3.73 5.00
CA SER A 133 -4.19 4.19 3.80
C SER A 133 -3.70 5.56 3.35
N TYR A 134 -3.51 6.51 4.27
CA TYR A 134 -2.93 7.82 3.93
C TYR A 134 -1.48 7.71 3.50
N PHE A 135 -0.68 6.82 4.09
CA PHE A 135 0.70 6.58 3.64
C PHE A 135 0.74 6.10 2.18
N LYS A 136 -0.11 5.14 1.81
CA LYS A 136 -0.24 4.67 0.42
C LYS A 136 -0.71 5.79 -0.51
N LEU A 137 -1.69 6.59 -0.10
CA LEU A 137 -2.19 7.71 -0.89
C LEU A 137 -1.08 8.73 -1.20
N VAL A 138 -0.33 9.17 -0.18
CA VAL A 138 0.73 10.16 -0.41
C VAL A 138 1.92 9.61 -1.18
N MET A 139 2.24 8.33 -0.99
CA MET A 139 3.30 7.64 -1.74
C MET A 139 2.96 7.55 -3.24
N ILE A 140 1.69 7.32 -3.57
CA ILE A 140 1.24 7.12 -4.94
C ILE A 140 0.88 8.44 -5.63
N PHE A 141 0.11 9.30 -4.95
CA PHE A 141 -0.52 10.47 -5.57
C PHE A 141 0.06 11.83 -5.13
N GLY A 142 0.97 11.84 -4.17
CA GLY A 142 1.49 13.10 -3.59
C GLY A 142 0.47 13.76 -2.66
N ASP A 143 0.18 15.04 -2.87
CA ASP A 143 -0.80 15.77 -2.05
C ASP A 143 -2.19 15.14 -2.17
N VAL A 144 -2.92 15.04 -1.05
CA VAL A 144 -4.24 14.39 -0.98
C VAL A 144 -5.18 15.10 -0.03
N SER A 145 -6.50 14.96 -0.23
CA SER A 145 -7.49 15.49 0.69
C SER A 145 -7.45 14.74 2.02
N VAL A 146 -7.56 15.46 3.15
CA VAL A 146 -7.56 14.87 4.48
C VAL A 146 -8.97 14.88 5.06
N ILE A 147 -9.54 13.70 5.28
CA ILE A 147 -10.88 13.48 5.83
C ILE A 147 -10.72 12.66 7.10
N LEU A 148 -10.97 13.27 8.27
CA LEU A 148 -10.79 12.64 9.59
C LEU A 148 -12.10 12.39 10.34
N THR A 149 -13.22 12.79 9.76
CA THR A 149 -14.55 12.54 10.31
C THR A 149 -15.20 11.31 9.67
N PRO A 150 -16.16 10.68 10.33
CA PRO A 150 -17.04 9.68 9.69
C PRO A 150 -17.65 10.23 8.40
N GLN A 151 -18.16 9.34 7.55
CA GLN A 151 -18.80 9.77 6.31
C GLN A 151 -19.88 10.82 6.61
N PRO A 152 -19.73 12.06 6.11
CA PRO A 152 -20.68 13.11 6.37
C PRO A 152 -22.03 12.77 5.70
N SER A 153 -23.13 13.21 6.31
CA SER A 153 -24.43 13.15 5.65
C SER A 153 -24.44 14.02 4.37
N VAL A 154 -25.36 13.75 3.47
CA VAL A 154 -25.50 14.53 2.21
C VAL A 154 -25.61 16.04 2.46
N VAL A 155 -26.14 16.43 3.63
CA VAL A 155 -26.27 17.84 4.05
C VAL A 155 -24.93 18.44 4.49
N GLU A 156 -24.01 17.62 5.02
CA GLU A 156 -22.72 18.05 5.56
C GLU A 156 -21.58 18.03 4.52
N ILE A 157 -21.75 17.31 3.39
CA ILE A 157 -20.75 17.24 2.33
C ILE A 157 -20.23 18.62 1.87
N PRO A 158 -21.08 19.67 1.73
CA PRO A 158 -20.61 20.99 1.32
C PRO A 158 -19.62 21.65 2.30
N ASP A 159 -19.59 21.21 3.55
CA ASP A 159 -18.73 21.78 4.60
C ASP A 159 -17.39 21.03 4.75
N VAL A 160 -17.21 19.91 4.03
CA VAL A 160 -15.95 19.15 4.06
C VAL A 160 -14.93 19.82 3.16
N ASP A 161 -13.76 20.16 3.72
CA ASP A 161 -12.63 20.63 2.92
C ASP A 161 -12.00 19.47 2.14
N LEU A 162 -12.27 19.45 0.84
CA LEU A 162 -11.73 18.46 -0.09
C LEU A 162 -10.44 18.94 -0.77
N THR A 163 -9.90 20.11 -0.40
CA THR A 163 -8.63 20.55 -0.97
C THR A 163 -7.50 19.60 -0.61
N ARG A 164 -6.61 19.39 -1.56
CA ARG A 164 -5.44 18.53 -1.34
C ARG A 164 -4.47 19.20 -0.39
N GLN A 165 -4.08 18.50 0.65
CA GLN A 165 -3.11 18.96 1.64
C GLN A 165 -1.70 18.52 1.25
N PRO A 166 -0.68 19.34 1.52
CA PRO A 166 0.71 18.98 1.26
C PRO A 166 1.12 17.66 1.92
N VAL A 167 1.89 16.84 1.22
CA VAL A 167 2.39 15.54 1.72
C VAL A 167 2.98 15.66 3.12
N ALA A 168 3.76 16.73 3.40
CA ALA A 168 4.38 16.93 4.71
C ALA A 168 3.34 17.10 5.83
N ASP A 169 2.24 17.77 5.57
CA ASP A 169 1.16 17.99 6.54
C ASP A 169 0.39 16.70 6.79
N VAL A 170 0.14 15.88 5.75
CA VAL A 170 -0.48 14.57 5.91
C VAL A 170 0.38 13.66 6.76
N TYR A 171 1.70 13.63 6.55
CA TYR A 171 2.62 12.88 7.42
C TYR A 171 2.55 13.33 8.87
N ASN A 172 2.67 14.66 9.11
CA ASN A 172 2.80 15.20 10.46
C ASN A 172 1.48 15.14 11.26
N ASN A 173 0.35 15.36 10.60
CA ASN A 173 -0.93 15.56 11.26
C ASN A 173 -1.81 14.31 11.27
N VAL A 174 -1.50 13.30 10.43
CA VAL A 174 -2.34 12.10 10.31
C VAL A 174 -1.50 10.82 10.45
N ILE A 175 -0.59 10.56 9.50
CA ILE A 175 0.06 9.26 9.39
C ILE A 175 0.88 8.93 10.64
N ILE A 176 1.76 9.83 11.05
CA ILE A 176 2.64 9.60 12.21
C ILE A 176 1.83 9.52 13.52
N PRO A 177 0.90 10.43 13.82
CA PRO A 177 0.06 10.33 15.02
C PRO A 177 -0.76 9.04 15.07
N ASP A 178 -1.40 8.65 13.97
CA ASP A 178 -2.19 7.42 13.90
C ASP A 178 -1.35 6.16 14.17
N LEU A 179 -0.16 6.07 13.55
CA LEU A 179 0.74 4.95 13.79
C LEU A 179 1.30 4.95 15.23
N GLN A 180 1.59 6.11 15.81
CA GLN A 180 2.04 6.23 17.20
C GLN A 180 0.94 5.79 18.19
N ASP A 181 -0.30 6.19 17.95
CA ASP A 181 -1.43 5.75 18.77
C ASP A 181 -1.66 4.23 18.64
N ALA A 182 -1.57 3.68 17.43
CA ALA A 182 -1.63 2.25 17.19
C ALA A 182 -0.51 1.50 17.95
N ILE A 183 0.72 2.01 17.95
CA ILE A 183 1.84 1.44 18.72
C ILE A 183 1.54 1.45 20.22
N ALA A 184 0.95 2.53 20.72
CA ALA A 184 0.64 2.68 22.14
C ALA A 184 -0.51 1.78 22.61
N GLY A 185 -1.48 1.51 21.73
CA GLY A 185 -2.73 0.82 22.10
C GLY A 185 -2.86 -0.62 21.63
N LEU A 186 -2.03 -1.07 20.67
CA LEU A 186 -2.05 -2.46 20.19
C LEU A 186 -1.03 -3.34 20.92
N THR A 187 -1.33 -4.64 20.95
CA THR A 187 -0.40 -5.72 21.27
C THR A 187 -0.01 -6.49 20.00
N ASN A 188 0.82 -7.52 20.13
CA ASN A 188 1.17 -8.38 19.01
C ASN A 188 0.19 -9.56 18.79
N SER A 189 -0.92 -9.61 19.50
CA SER A 189 -1.95 -10.65 19.30
C SER A 189 -2.55 -10.67 17.89
N GLY A 190 -2.54 -9.53 17.18
CA GLY A 190 -2.98 -9.41 15.80
C GLY A 190 -2.18 -10.25 14.80
N LEU A 191 -0.90 -10.57 15.11
CA LEU A 191 -0.06 -11.41 14.25
C LEU A 191 -0.68 -12.79 13.96
N ALA A 192 -1.28 -13.41 14.97
CA ALA A 192 -1.89 -14.74 14.83
C ALA A 192 -3.16 -14.75 13.94
N THR A 193 -3.74 -13.59 13.69
CA THR A 193 -4.99 -13.43 12.92
C THR A 193 -4.81 -12.60 11.66
N GLY A 194 -3.58 -12.19 11.33
CA GLY A 194 -3.28 -11.33 10.18
C GLY A 194 -3.83 -9.90 10.34
N ARG A 195 -4.16 -9.48 11.58
CA ARG A 195 -4.65 -8.12 11.87
C ARG A 195 -3.50 -7.19 12.28
N ALA A 196 -3.82 -5.90 12.40
CA ALA A 196 -2.87 -4.92 12.88
C ALA A 196 -2.29 -5.32 14.26
N SER A 197 -1.00 -5.11 14.40
CA SER A 197 -0.24 -5.43 15.61
C SER A 197 0.71 -4.28 15.96
N GLN A 198 1.21 -4.28 17.18
CA GLN A 198 2.16 -3.27 17.61
C GLN A 198 3.42 -3.28 16.74
N ILE A 199 3.94 -4.47 16.44
CA ILE A 199 5.15 -4.60 15.59
C ILE A 199 4.88 -4.14 14.15
N ALA A 200 3.69 -4.41 13.60
CA ALA A 200 3.31 -3.91 12.28
C ALA A 200 3.26 -2.37 12.27
N ALA A 201 2.63 -1.76 13.27
CA ALA A 201 2.57 -0.31 13.39
C ALA A 201 3.97 0.32 13.52
N LYS A 202 4.89 -0.28 14.30
CA LYS A 202 6.29 0.14 14.38
C LYS A 202 7.00 0.01 13.04
N ALA A 203 6.81 -1.10 12.32
CA ALA A 203 7.46 -1.33 11.02
C ALA A 203 7.02 -0.30 9.98
N PHE A 204 5.71 0.01 9.90
CA PHE A 204 5.22 1.05 9.01
C PHE A 204 5.65 2.45 9.46
N LEU A 205 5.72 2.75 10.75
CA LEU A 205 6.26 4.03 11.23
C LEU A 205 7.74 4.19 10.82
N GLY A 206 8.54 3.13 10.95
CA GLY A 206 9.91 3.09 10.45
C GLY A 206 9.99 3.37 8.95
N LYS A 207 9.14 2.73 8.15
CA LYS A 207 9.03 2.96 6.69
C LYS A 207 8.63 4.40 6.36
N VAL A 208 7.69 4.97 7.10
CA VAL A 208 7.28 6.38 6.98
C VAL A 208 8.47 7.32 7.23
N TYR A 209 9.26 7.07 8.26
CA TYR A 209 10.47 7.86 8.51
C TYR A 209 11.52 7.74 7.39
N MET A 210 11.68 6.54 6.79
CA MET A 210 12.52 6.36 5.59
C MET A 210 12.07 7.24 4.43
N TYR A 211 10.77 7.26 4.14
CA TYR A 211 10.19 8.09 3.05
C TYR A 211 10.30 9.59 3.31
N ARG A 212 10.43 9.99 4.57
CA ARG A 212 10.66 11.40 4.96
C ARG A 212 12.14 11.79 5.02
N GLY A 213 13.06 10.86 4.85
CA GLY A 213 14.48 11.09 5.07
C GLY A 213 14.85 11.32 6.54
N ASP A 214 13.97 10.95 7.48
CA ASP A 214 14.22 11.02 8.93
C ASP A 214 14.92 9.75 9.40
N PHE A 215 16.16 9.59 8.94
CA PHE A 215 16.93 8.37 9.17
C PHE A 215 17.25 8.12 10.63
N THR A 216 17.31 9.14 11.46
CA THR A 216 17.52 8.99 12.92
C THR A 216 16.34 8.28 13.58
N ASN A 217 15.12 8.72 13.31
CA ASN A 217 13.92 8.10 13.84
C ASN A 217 13.65 6.75 13.16
N ALA A 218 13.94 6.61 11.87
CA ALA A 218 13.87 5.33 11.17
C ALA A 218 14.78 4.28 11.83
N THR A 219 16.05 4.62 12.07
CA THR A 219 17.02 3.72 12.72
C THR A 219 16.52 3.23 14.07
N SER A 220 16.11 4.15 14.95
CA SER A 220 15.64 3.79 16.29
C SER A 220 14.39 2.94 16.27
N THR A 221 13.44 3.27 15.41
CA THR A 221 12.16 2.54 15.29
C THR A 221 12.37 1.15 14.71
N LEU A 222 13.11 1.03 13.59
CA LEU A 222 13.37 -0.27 12.94
C LEU A 222 14.23 -1.20 13.77
N ALA A 223 15.15 -0.66 14.59
CA ALA A 223 15.90 -1.46 15.56
C ALA A 223 14.97 -2.14 16.58
N THR A 224 13.92 -1.43 17.05
CA THR A 224 12.94 -2.04 17.96
C THR A 224 12.10 -3.10 17.25
N VAL A 225 11.75 -2.90 15.96
CA VAL A 225 11.03 -3.94 15.19
C VAL A 225 11.85 -5.22 15.08
N ILE A 226 13.15 -5.13 14.79
CA ILE A 226 14.04 -6.31 14.70
C ILE A 226 14.10 -7.03 16.05
N SER A 227 14.21 -6.28 17.16
CA SER A 227 14.20 -6.85 18.50
C SER A 227 12.89 -7.54 18.85
N ASP A 228 11.76 -6.88 18.55
CA ASP A 228 10.42 -7.42 18.78
C ASP A 228 10.15 -8.66 17.92
N ALA A 229 10.59 -8.65 16.65
CA ALA A 229 10.48 -9.79 15.75
C ALA A 229 11.13 -11.05 16.35
N ALA A 230 12.32 -10.90 16.93
CA ALA A 230 12.99 -12.01 17.60
C ALA A 230 12.21 -12.57 18.81
N VAL A 231 11.50 -11.70 19.54
CA VAL A 231 10.64 -12.10 20.69
C VAL A 231 9.38 -12.82 20.20
N GLU A 232 8.77 -12.33 19.12
CA GLU A 232 7.54 -12.88 18.54
C GLU A 232 7.80 -14.13 17.65
N GLY A 233 9.06 -14.52 17.46
CA GLY A 233 9.43 -15.66 16.63
C GLY A 233 9.34 -15.38 15.13
N ILE A 234 9.29 -14.12 14.72
CA ILE A 234 9.40 -13.70 13.33
C ILE A 234 10.87 -13.78 12.93
N THR A 235 11.19 -14.61 11.94
CA THR A 235 12.56 -14.90 11.54
C THR A 235 12.70 -14.89 10.02
N LEU A 236 13.93 -14.69 9.52
CA LEU A 236 14.19 -14.87 8.08
C LEU A 236 13.76 -16.28 7.66
N GLU A 237 12.95 -16.36 6.61
CA GLU A 237 12.53 -17.62 6.04
C GLU A 237 13.73 -18.39 5.51
N PRO A 238 14.02 -19.61 5.99
CA PRO A 238 15.21 -20.35 5.58
C PRO A 238 15.24 -20.68 4.09
N ASN A 239 14.07 -20.90 3.50
CA ASN A 239 13.93 -21.22 2.09
C ASN A 239 13.29 -20.04 1.36
N PHE A 240 14.02 -19.41 0.45
CA PHE A 240 13.53 -18.26 -0.30
C PHE A 240 12.26 -18.55 -1.11
N ALA A 241 12.00 -19.80 -1.48
CA ALA A 241 10.75 -20.18 -2.17
C ALA A 241 9.49 -19.90 -1.33
N ASP A 242 9.65 -19.86 -0.01
CA ASP A 242 8.52 -19.74 0.92
C ASP A 242 8.31 -18.28 1.42
N VAL A 243 9.19 -17.33 1.05
CA VAL A 243 9.15 -15.94 1.57
C VAL A 243 7.86 -15.18 1.25
N VAL A 244 7.16 -15.55 0.20
CA VAL A 244 5.90 -14.91 -0.22
C VAL A 244 4.69 -15.81 -0.01
N THR A 245 4.82 -16.94 0.68
CA THR A 245 3.68 -17.80 1.04
C THR A 245 2.98 -17.29 2.30
N ASP A 246 1.71 -17.60 2.48
CA ASP A 246 0.88 -17.16 3.63
C ASP A 246 1.38 -17.71 4.98
N VAL A 247 2.29 -18.67 4.95
CA VAL A 247 2.89 -19.29 6.14
C VAL A 247 4.33 -18.87 6.38
N SER A 248 4.82 -17.90 5.61
CA SER A 248 6.20 -17.40 5.77
C SER A 248 6.46 -16.87 7.17
N SER A 249 7.56 -17.31 7.76
CA SER A 249 8.01 -16.86 9.09
C SER A 249 8.48 -15.38 9.11
N GLU A 250 8.58 -14.73 7.95
CA GLU A 250 8.96 -13.32 7.84
C GLU A 250 7.81 -12.35 7.93
N ILE A 251 6.55 -12.79 7.82
CA ILE A 251 5.40 -11.89 7.71
C ILE A 251 5.22 -11.08 8.98
N ILE A 252 5.21 -9.75 8.82
CA ILE A 252 4.83 -8.79 9.87
C ILE A 252 3.42 -8.28 9.64
N PHE A 253 3.06 -8.02 8.37
CA PHE A 253 1.71 -7.65 7.98
C PHE A 253 1.46 -7.98 6.51
N ALA A 254 0.26 -8.51 6.23
CA ALA A 254 -0.20 -8.82 4.89
C ALA A 254 -1.65 -8.38 4.70
N THR A 255 -1.99 -7.93 3.49
CA THR A 255 -3.36 -7.77 3.05
C THR A 255 -3.89 -9.14 2.68
N GLN A 256 -4.85 -9.64 3.47
CA GLN A 256 -5.41 -10.98 3.29
C GLN A 256 -6.33 -11.03 2.07
N LEU A 257 -6.05 -11.97 1.17
CA LEU A 257 -6.83 -12.23 -0.03
C LEU A 257 -7.52 -13.59 0.08
N SER A 258 -8.63 -13.77 -0.62
CA SER A 258 -9.39 -15.03 -0.61
C SER A 258 -9.95 -15.34 -1.99
N SER A 259 -9.83 -16.59 -2.42
CA SER A 259 -10.47 -17.07 -3.67
C SER A 259 -11.99 -17.10 -3.58
N SER A 260 -12.55 -17.05 -2.37
CA SER A 260 -13.99 -17.11 -2.11
C SER A 260 -14.67 -15.74 -2.09
N ILE A 261 -13.90 -14.66 -1.95
CA ILE A 261 -14.40 -13.29 -1.83
C ILE A 261 -13.69 -12.43 -2.87
N PRO A 262 -14.41 -11.77 -3.78
CA PRO A 262 -13.80 -10.82 -4.71
C PRO A 262 -13.07 -9.69 -3.94
N ASN A 263 -11.97 -9.21 -4.50
CA ASN A 263 -11.29 -8.04 -4.00
C ASN A 263 -12.17 -6.78 -4.11
N ALA A 264 -11.87 -5.75 -3.35
CA ALA A 264 -12.66 -4.52 -3.32
C ALA A 264 -12.67 -3.74 -4.64
N ASP A 265 -11.74 -4.02 -5.55
CA ASP A 265 -11.72 -3.50 -6.93
C ASP A 265 -12.56 -4.34 -7.91
N GLY A 266 -13.21 -5.41 -7.42
CA GLY A 266 -14.02 -6.32 -8.22
C GLY A 266 -13.23 -7.41 -8.94
N THR A 267 -11.91 -7.46 -8.80
CA THR A 267 -11.09 -8.55 -9.34
C THR A 267 -11.27 -9.82 -8.50
N SER A 268 -11.06 -10.98 -9.12
CA SER A 268 -11.05 -12.23 -8.36
C SER A 268 -9.65 -12.42 -7.76
N SER A 269 -9.60 -12.42 -6.45
CA SER A 269 -8.53 -12.84 -5.52
C SER A 269 -7.06 -12.83 -5.99
N SER A 270 -6.20 -13.35 -5.14
CA SER A 270 -4.75 -13.53 -5.29
C SER A 270 -4.27 -14.09 -6.63
N SER A 271 -5.05 -14.91 -7.30
CA SER A 271 -4.70 -15.42 -8.64
C SER A 271 -4.47 -14.31 -9.67
N THR A 272 -5.00 -13.11 -9.45
CA THR A 272 -4.86 -11.99 -10.37
C THR A 272 -3.42 -11.48 -10.42
N PHE A 273 -2.80 -11.15 -9.26
CA PHE A 273 -1.42 -10.66 -9.29
C PHE A 273 -0.41 -11.77 -9.62
N VAL A 274 -0.65 -13.01 -9.18
CA VAL A 274 0.14 -14.18 -9.60
C VAL A 274 0.11 -14.32 -11.12
N GLY A 275 -1.06 -14.17 -11.76
CA GLY A 275 -1.20 -14.19 -13.21
C GLY A 275 -0.40 -13.11 -13.94
N TRP A 276 -0.35 -11.91 -13.38
CA TRP A 276 0.44 -10.80 -13.95
C TRP A 276 1.94 -11.10 -13.98
N PHE A 277 2.49 -11.75 -12.96
CA PHE A 277 3.92 -12.08 -12.91
C PHE A 277 4.28 -13.42 -13.54
N ALA A 278 3.48 -14.45 -13.31
CA ALA A 278 3.76 -15.80 -13.79
C ALA A 278 3.56 -15.96 -15.31
N GLY A 279 2.94 -14.97 -15.97
CA GLY A 279 2.63 -15.08 -17.39
C GLY A 279 1.75 -16.27 -17.70
N ASN A 280 0.88 -16.68 -16.77
CA ASN A 280 -0.06 -17.77 -16.99
C ASN A 280 -1.07 -17.36 -18.06
N ASP A 281 -0.99 -18.06 -19.15
CA ASP A 281 -1.85 -18.17 -20.34
C ASP A 281 -2.15 -16.88 -21.13
N THR A 282 -2.50 -15.78 -20.50
CA THR A 282 -2.92 -14.57 -21.21
C THR A 282 -1.94 -13.40 -21.08
N LYS A 283 -0.96 -13.51 -20.16
CA LYS A 283 -0.04 -12.43 -19.82
C LYS A 283 1.37 -12.59 -20.44
N SER A 284 1.47 -13.19 -21.61
CA SER A 284 2.73 -13.22 -22.38
C SER A 284 3.23 -11.83 -22.77
N LEU A 285 2.38 -10.80 -22.60
CA LEU A 285 2.67 -9.40 -22.86
C LEU A 285 3.14 -8.63 -21.61
N THR A 286 3.41 -9.34 -20.52
CA THR A 286 4.02 -8.80 -19.29
C THR A 286 5.31 -9.53 -18.94
N PRO A 287 6.33 -9.50 -19.83
CA PRO A 287 7.59 -10.19 -19.56
C PRO A 287 8.41 -9.46 -18.50
N LEU A 288 9.35 -10.18 -17.91
CA LEU A 288 10.39 -9.56 -17.09
C LEU A 288 11.25 -8.62 -17.92
N ASP A 289 11.66 -7.50 -17.33
CA ASP A 289 12.69 -6.65 -17.91
C ASP A 289 14.05 -7.38 -17.84
N PRO A 290 14.81 -7.45 -18.93
CA PRO A 290 16.14 -8.06 -18.92
C PRO A 290 17.10 -7.47 -17.87
N ARG A 291 16.86 -6.23 -17.43
CA ARG A 291 17.63 -5.59 -16.36
C ARG A 291 17.47 -6.29 -15.01
N LEU A 292 16.32 -6.93 -14.74
CA LEU A 292 16.16 -7.75 -13.53
C LEU A 292 17.07 -8.99 -13.58
N THR A 293 17.12 -9.69 -14.71
CA THR A 293 18.04 -10.82 -14.91
C THR A 293 19.49 -10.39 -14.70
N ALA A 294 19.89 -9.26 -15.28
CA ALA A 294 21.22 -8.70 -15.12
C ALA A 294 21.53 -8.34 -13.66
N ALA A 295 20.54 -7.87 -12.88
CA ALA A 295 20.74 -7.58 -11.46
C ALA A 295 21.07 -8.84 -10.64
N PHE A 296 20.38 -9.96 -10.90
CA PHE A 296 20.71 -11.25 -10.27
C PHE A 296 22.08 -11.79 -10.71
N ASP A 297 22.46 -11.62 -11.97
CA ASP A 297 23.77 -12.02 -12.47
C ASP A 297 24.88 -11.18 -11.82
N ALA A 298 24.67 -9.88 -11.67
CA ALA A 298 25.58 -9.00 -10.95
C ALA A 298 25.68 -9.33 -9.46
N SER A 299 24.56 -9.72 -8.83
CA SER A 299 24.54 -10.19 -7.44
C SER A 299 25.42 -11.44 -7.27
N SER A 300 25.27 -12.42 -8.16
CA SER A 300 26.10 -13.63 -8.19
C SER A 300 27.58 -13.31 -8.42
N ALA A 301 27.92 -12.45 -9.38
CA ALA A 301 29.29 -12.09 -9.73
C ALA A 301 30.02 -11.37 -8.58
N THR A 302 29.33 -10.48 -7.86
CA THR A 302 29.91 -9.76 -6.73
C THR A 302 29.85 -10.56 -5.42
N GLY A 303 29.00 -11.55 -5.34
CA GLY A 303 28.74 -12.33 -4.14
C GLY A 303 29.63 -13.55 -3.96
N GLY A 304 30.49 -13.88 -4.92
CA GLY A 304 31.35 -15.07 -4.83
C GLY A 304 30.60 -16.41 -4.80
N GLY A 305 29.35 -16.45 -5.30
CA GLY A 305 28.50 -17.62 -5.33
C GLY A 305 27.44 -17.51 -6.42
N THR A 306 26.47 -18.43 -6.41
CA THR A 306 25.27 -18.35 -7.27
C THR A 306 24.12 -17.81 -6.42
N ASP A 307 23.49 -16.73 -6.85
CA ASP A 307 22.29 -16.22 -6.19
C ASP A 307 21.13 -17.19 -6.44
N LEU A 308 20.78 -17.96 -5.42
CA LEU A 308 19.75 -18.99 -5.49
C LEU A 308 18.35 -18.41 -5.74
N ARG A 309 18.14 -17.13 -5.40
CA ARG A 309 16.86 -16.44 -5.62
C ARG A 309 16.54 -16.26 -7.08
N LYS A 310 17.56 -16.19 -7.97
CA LYS A 310 17.35 -16.03 -9.42
C LYS A 310 16.42 -17.11 -9.96
N ALA A 311 16.71 -18.37 -9.71
CA ALA A 311 15.92 -19.50 -10.21
C ALA A 311 14.53 -19.60 -9.54
N LEU A 312 14.33 -18.94 -8.39
CA LEU A 312 13.07 -18.89 -7.66
C LEU A 312 12.24 -17.63 -7.99
N THR A 313 12.80 -16.70 -8.75
CA THR A 313 12.14 -15.46 -9.16
C THR A 313 11.91 -15.40 -10.67
N ILE A 314 12.84 -15.95 -11.46
CA ILE A 314 12.88 -15.87 -12.92
C ILE A 314 12.83 -17.28 -13.49
N ASP A 315 11.94 -17.51 -14.46
CA ASP A 315 11.87 -18.80 -15.14
C ASP A 315 13.12 -19.11 -15.98
N ALA A 316 13.27 -20.36 -16.39
CA ALA A 316 14.45 -20.82 -17.14
C ALA A 316 14.64 -20.11 -18.49
N THR A 317 13.61 -19.48 -19.05
CA THR A 317 13.68 -18.70 -20.29
C THR A 317 14.09 -17.24 -20.05
N GLY A 318 14.03 -16.78 -18.79
CA GLY A 318 14.28 -15.40 -18.41
C GLY A 318 13.12 -14.43 -18.70
N GLY A 319 11.99 -14.96 -19.15
CA GLY A 319 10.85 -14.12 -19.60
C GLY A 319 9.70 -13.99 -18.62
N LYS A 320 9.63 -14.84 -17.58
CA LYS A 320 8.49 -14.88 -16.66
C LYS A 320 8.90 -14.87 -15.20
N GLY A 321 8.12 -14.18 -14.37
CA GLY A 321 8.25 -14.25 -12.92
C GLY A 321 7.69 -15.56 -12.38
N VAL A 322 8.44 -16.25 -11.52
CA VAL A 322 8.02 -17.49 -10.89
C VAL A 322 7.97 -17.43 -9.36
N LYS A 323 8.20 -16.27 -8.79
CA LYS A 323 8.21 -16.08 -7.33
C LYS A 323 6.89 -16.49 -6.65
N TYR A 324 5.76 -16.29 -7.32
CA TYR A 324 4.42 -16.60 -6.83
C TYR A 324 3.81 -17.88 -7.43
N THR A 325 4.60 -18.76 -8.02
CA THR A 325 4.07 -19.94 -8.73
C THR A 325 3.67 -21.10 -7.83
N GLY A 326 3.75 -20.96 -6.51
CA GLY A 326 3.33 -22.00 -5.56
C GLY A 326 1.85 -22.39 -5.62
N GLY A 327 1.06 -21.77 -6.50
CA GLY A 327 -0.28 -22.23 -6.87
C GLY A 327 -1.35 -22.03 -5.81
N ASN A 328 -1.11 -21.23 -4.78
CA ASN A 328 -2.14 -20.93 -3.80
C ASN A 328 -3.06 -19.82 -4.33
N SER A 329 -4.35 -20.15 -4.49
CA SER A 329 -5.37 -19.21 -4.96
C SER A 329 -5.78 -18.18 -3.91
N ASP A 330 -5.38 -18.39 -2.66
CA ASP A 330 -5.66 -17.52 -1.51
C ASP A 330 -4.41 -16.77 -1.01
N GLN A 331 -3.35 -16.71 -1.83
CA GLN A 331 -2.10 -16.08 -1.44
C GLN A 331 -2.26 -14.61 -1.10
N ASP A 332 -1.83 -14.24 0.10
CA ASP A 332 -1.89 -12.89 0.62
C ASP A 332 -0.87 -11.95 -0.03
N PHE A 333 -1.20 -10.67 -0.09
CA PHE A 333 -0.25 -9.64 -0.49
C PHE A 333 0.55 -9.18 0.72
N ILE A 334 1.84 -9.51 0.75
CA ILE A 334 2.74 -9.15 1.85
C ILE A 334 3.08 -7.67 1.76
N GLU A 335 2.61 -6.90 2.73
CA GLU A 335 2.85 -5.45 2.85
C GLU A 335 4.16 -5.14 3.58
N MET A 336 4.55 -6.01 4.52
CA MET A 336 5.75 -5.86 5.33
C MET A 336 6.26 -7.22 5.80
N ARG A 337 7.53 -7.50 5.54
CA ARG A 337 8.23 -8.68 6.04
C ARG A 337 9.60 -8.32 6.63
N LEU A 338 10.16 -9.23 7.41
CA LEU A 338 11.38 -8.99 8.19
C LEU A 338 12.58 -8.58 7.31
N SER A 339 12.75 -9.15 6.11
CA SER A 339 13.84 -8.76 5.20
C SER A 339 13.73 -7.29 4.78
N ASP A 340 12.51 -6.76 4.48
CA ASP A 340 12.34 -5.34 4.16
C ASP A 340 12.74 -4.46 5.36
N VAL A 341 12.36 -4.86 6.57
CA VAL A 341 12.74 -4.16 7.82
C VAL A 341 14.26 -4.14 8.01
N ILE A 342 14.93 -5.28 7.81
CA ILE A 342 16.39 -5.39 7.94
C ILE A 342 17.09 -4.48 6.92
N LEU A 343 16.64 -4.48 5.68
CA LEU A 343 17.22 -3.66 4.62
C LEU A 343 16.98 -2.17 4.85
N MET A 344 15.78 -1.77 5.28
CA MET A 344 15.49 -0.40 5.67
C MET A 344 16.30 0.04 6.90
N TYR A 345 16.47 -0.83 7.89
CA TYR A 345 17.32 -0.53 9.06
C TYR A 345 18.77 -0.30 8.67
N ALA A 346 19.33 -1.16 7.80
CA ALA A 346 20.68 -1.01 7.30
C ALA A 346 20.89 0.32 6.57
N GLU A 347 19.94 0.69 5.71
CA GLU A 347 19.96 1.98 5.00
C GLU A 347 19.85 3.16 5.97
N ALA A 348 18.87 3.16 6.86
CA ALA A 348 18.68 4.23 7.85
C ALA A 348 19.93 4.42 8.73
N LEU A 349 20.54 3.33 9.17
CA LEU A 349 21.74 3.37 9.99
C LEU A 349 22.94 3.91 9.19
N ASN A 350 23.09 3.52 7.92
CA ASN A 350 24.12 4.03 7.03
C ASN A 350 23.98 5.54 6.80
N GLU A 351 22.76 6.03 6.55
CA GLU A 351 22.47 7.44 6.32
C GLU A 351 22.60 8.28 7.60
N SER A 352 22.13 7.78 8.75
CA SER A 352 22.17 8.53 10.00
C SER A 352 23.57 8.64 10.62
N THR A 353 24.50 7.73 10.30
CA THR A 353 25.82 7.66 10.95
C THR A 353 27.00 8.06 10.07
N ASN A 354 26.80 8.25 8.75
CA ASN A 354 27.90 8.40 7.79
C ASN A 354 28.92 7.27 7.96
N ALA A 355 28.46 6.04 7.93
CA ALA A 355 29.20 4.89 8.38
C ALA A 355 30.49 4.65 7.59
N THR A 356 31.58 4.41 8.31
CA THR A 356 32.88 4.06 7.73
C THR A 356 33.53 2.94 8.55
N GLY A 357 34.35 2.12 7.90
CA GLY A 357 35.17 1.10 8.55
C GLY A 357 34.37 0.12 9.40
N ALA A 358 34.59 0.10 10.72
CA ALA A 358 33.92 -0.84 11.62
C ALA A 358 32.43 -0.67 11.71
N GLN A 359 31.90 0.55 11.52
CA GLN A 359 30.44 0.81 11.48
C GLN A 359 29.82 0.17 10.25
N SER A 360 30.47 0.27 9.08
CA SER A 360 30.04 -0.42 7.87
C SER A 360 29.91 -1.93 8.09
N ALA A 361 30.84 -2.54 8.79
CA ALA A 361 30.75 -3.96 9.14
C ALA A 361 29.55 -4.29 10.01
N THR A 362 29.17 -3.42 10.96
CA THR A 362 27.99 -3.60 11.80
C THR A 362 26.69 -3.52 10.97
N ILE A 363 26.60 -2.56 10.05
CA ILE A 363 25.45 -2.38 9.14
C ILE A 363 25.27 -3.60 8.25
N LEU A 364 26.38 -4.12 7.72
CA LEU A 364 26.37 -5.25 6.79
C LEU A 364 25.99 -6.59 7.42
N VAL A 365 25.99 -6.74 8.75
CA VAL A 365 25.63 -8.01 9.41
C VAL A 365 24.19 -8.45 9.06
N GLY A 366 23.22 -7.54 9.11
CA GLY A 366 21.83 -7.85 8.74
C GLY A 366 21.71 -8.19 7.25
N LEU A 367 22.33 -7.40 6.40
CA LEU A 367 22.41 -7.63 4.96
C LEU A 367 23.04 -9.00 4.64
N ASP A 368 24.13 -9.35 5.31
CA ASP A 368 24.85 -10.61 5.11
C ASP A 368 24.05 -11.84 5.55
N ALA A 369 23.11 -11.70 6.49
CA ALA A 369 22.16 -12.76 6.82
C ALA A 369 21.25 -13.09 5.63
N ILE A 370 20.70 -12.07 4.96
CA ILE A 370 19.88 -12.22 3.75
C ILE A 370 20.71 -12.83 2.62
N ARG A 371 21.95 -12.35 2.42
CA ARG A 371 22.87 -12.84 1.40
C ARG A 371 23.27 -14.30 1.63
N THR A 372 23.58 -14.67 2.86
CA THR A 372 23.93 -16.04 3.23
C THR A 372 22.78 -17.01 2.92
N ARG A 373 21.53 -16.64 3.23
CA ARG A 373 20.35 -17.40 2.84
C ARG A 373 20.25 -17.57 1.33
N ALA A 374 20.61 -16.53 0.57
CA ALA A 374 20.62 -16.54 -0.89
C ALA A 374 21.79 -17.35 -1.51
N GLY A 375 22.67 -17.96 -0.70
CA GLY A 375 23.84 -18.72 -1.18
C GLY A 375 25.03 -17.83 -1.56
N LEU A 376 25.04 -16.57 -1.13
CA LEU A 376 26.08 -15.59 -1.42
C LEU A 376 27.02 -15.41 -0.24
N THR A 377 28.25 -14.97 -0.53
CA THR A 377 29.21 -14.61 0.52
C THR A 377 28.88 -13.27 1.16
N THR A 378 29.44 -13.03 2.33
CA THR A 378 29.29 -11.80 3.10
C THR A 378 30.00 -10.62 2.43
N LEU A 379 29.49 -9.41 2.66
CA LEU A 379 30.08 -8.14 2.20
C LEU A 379 30.91 -7.46 3.28
N VAL A 380 30.91 -7.99 4.51
CA VAL A 380 31.78 -7.47 5.57
C VAL A 380 33.23 -7.47 5.11
N GLY A 381 33.87 -6.30 5.16
CA GLY A 381 35.24 -6.08 4.70
C GLY A 381 35.39 -5.74 3.22
N THR A 382 34.35 -5.76 2.42
CA THR A 382 34.36 -5.37 0.99
C THR A 382 33.77 -4.00 0.75
N ALA A 383 32.74 -3.59 1.51
CA ALA A 383 32.14 -2.27 1.48
C ALA A 383 32.53 -1.53 2.77
N SER A 384 33.25 -0.43 2.65
CA SER A 384 33.84 0.26 3.80
C SER A 384 33.54 1.75 3.89
N THR A 385 32.96 2.33 2.85
CA THR A 385 32.49 3.71 2.85
C THR A 385 30.97 3.73 2.88
N GLN A 386 30.37 4.84 3.30
CA GLN A 386 28.92 5.03 3.26
C GLN A 386 28.35 4.75 1.85
N ALA A 387 28.98 5.29 0.83
CA ALA A 387 28.54 5.09 -0.55
C ALA A 387 28.62 3.63 -1.01
N ASP A 388 29.68 2.88 -0.63
CA ASP A 388 29.78 1.46 -0.97
C ASP A 388 28.70 0.64 -0.28
N VAL A 389 28.39 0.97 0.98
CA VAL A 389 27.36 0.32 1.78
C VAL A 389 25.97 0.62 1.19
N ASP A 390 25.71 1.87 0.81
CA ASP A 390 24.45 2.25 0.16
C ASP A 390 24.24 1.47 -1.14
N VAL A 391 25.22 1.44 -2.02
CA VAL A 391 25.17 0.65 -3.26
C VAL A 391 24.91 -0.83 -2.97
N ALA A 392 25.51 -1.39 -1.94
CA ALA A 392 25.28 -2.78 -1.56
C ALA A 392 23.84 -3.02 -1.09
N ILE A 393 23.29 -2.11 -0.28
CA ILE A 393 21.91 -2.18 0.23
C ILE A 393 20.91 -2.08 -0.93
N GLN A 394 21.06 -1.08 -1.82
CA GLN A 394 20.15 -0.88 -2.93
C GLN A 394 20.13 -2.08 -3.89
N LYS A 395 21.29 -2.67 -4.18
CA LYS A 395 21.38 -3.90 -4.97
C LYS A 395 20.71 -5.08 -4.29
N GLU A 396 20.91 -5.24 -2.99
CA GLU A 396 20.30 -6.34 -2.24
C GLU A 396 18.78 -6.17 -2.16
N ARG A 397 18.27 -4.95 -1.88
CA ARG A 397 16.84 -4.65 -1.89
C ARG A 397 16.20 -5.02 -3.23
N ARG A 398 16.84 -4.66 -4.34
CA ARG A 398 16.32 -4.95 -5.68
C ARG A 398 16.08 -6.45 -5.90
N VAL A 399 17.05 -7.32 -5.59
CA VAL A 399 16.93 -8.76 -5.85
C VAL A 399 16.13 -9.49 -4.77
N GLU A 400 16.19 -9.04 -3.53
CA GLU A 400 15.43 -9.62 -2.41
C GLU A 400 13.93 -9.36 -2.56
N LEU A 401 13.56 -8.11 -2.85
CA LEU A 401 12.17 -7.64 -2.91
C LEU A 401 11.61 -7.57 -4.34
N ALA A 402 12.30 -8.18 -5.32
CA ALA A 402 11.83 -8.23 -6.68
C ALA A 402 10.42 -8.81 -6.76
N LEU A 403 9.55 -8.18 -7.53
CA LEU A 403 8.15 -8.56 -7.76
C LEU A 403 7.24 -8.46 -6.51
N GLU A 404 7.60 -7.60 -5.54
CA GLU A 404 6.79 -7.32 -4.35
C GLU A 404 6.23 -5.88 -4.31
N GLY A 405 6.31 -5.13 -5.43
CA GLY A 405 5.73 -3.80 -5.53
C GLY A 405 6.58 -2.67 -4.94
N HIS A 406 7.88 -2.88 -4.73
CA HIS A 406 8.75 -1.90 -4.06
C HIS A 406 9.56 -1.02 -5.02
N ARG A 407 9.98 -1.54 -6.17
CA ARG A 407 11.08 -1.00 -6.96
C ARG A 407 10.93 0.46 -7.37
N TRP A 408 9.80 0.86 -7.97
CA TRP A 408 9.58 2.25 -8.38
C TRP A 408 9.64 3.22 -7.19
N PHE A 409 8.97 2.86 -6.11
CA PHE A 409 8.93 3.69 -4.91
C PHE A 409 10.30 3.80 -4.24
N ASP A 410 11.12 2.75 -4.27
CA ASP A 410 12.51 2.81 -3.82
C ASP A 410 13.34 3.76 -4.68
N LEU A 411 13.24 3.68 -6.01
CA LEU A 411 13.95 4.58 -6.92
C LEU A 411 13.59 6.05 -6.71
N VAL A 412 12.31 6.33 -6.50
CA VAL A 412 11.82 7.70 -6.26
C VAL A 412 12.35 8.24 -4.93
N ARG A 413 12.21 7.49 -3.83
CA ARG A 413 12.63 7.96 -2.50
C ARG A 413 14.14 8.10 -2.35
N THR A 414 14.95 7.30 -3.07
CA THR A 414 16.42 7.38 -3.08
C THR A 414 16.96 8.36 -4.11
N GLY A 415 16.10 8.92 -4.98
CA GLY A 415 16.52 9.85 -6.04
C GLY A 415 17.35 9.18 -7.14
N THR A 416 17.23 7.87 -7.34
CA THR A 416 18.05 7.10 -8.29
C THR A 416 17.32 6.78 -9.59
N VAL A 417 16.11 7.33 -9.80
CA VAL A 417 15.26 7.06 -10.97
C VAL A 417 16.03 7.16 -12.29
N ASP A 418 16.64 8.31 -12.57
CA ASP A 418 17.32 8.55 -13.85
C ASP A 418 18.48 7.58 -14.10
N ALA A 419 19.26 7.31 -13.06
CA ALA A 419 20.42 6.45 -13.14
C ALA A 419 20.04 4.99 -13.42
N GLU A 420 19.04 4.47 -12.70
CA GLU A 420 18.61 3.07 -12.79
C GLU A 420 17.73 2.83 -14.03
N MET A 421 16.90 3.80 -14.41
CA MET A 421 16.09 3.72 -15.63
C MET A 421 16.89 3.97 -16.91
N GLY A 422 18.09 4.55 -16.80
CA GLY A 422 18.95 4.84 -17.94
C GLY A 422 18.44 5.97 -18.84
N GLN A 423 17.55 6.81 -18.33
CA GLN A 423 16.97 7.96 -19.03
C GLN A 423 16.57 9.05 -18.03
N THR A 424 16.53 10.29 -18.49
CA THR A 424 16.02 11.40 -17.65
C THR A 424 14.50 11.40 -17.65
N ILE A 425 13.90 11.27 -16.48
CA ILE A 425 12.46 11.28 -16.27
C ILE A 425 12.08 12.52 -15.45
N SER A 426 11.14 13.31 -15.98
CA SER A 426 10.64 14.46 -15.21
C SER A 426 10.03 14.02 -13.86
N SER A 427 10.40 14.72 -12.80
CA SER A 427 9.85 14.46 -11.46
C SER A 427 8.32 14.60 -11.38
N ASN A 428 7.68 15.25 -12.35
CA ASN A 428 6.23 15.28 -12.48
C ASN A 428 5.63 13.88 -12.62
N TYR A 429 6.39 12.92 -13.15
CA TYR A 429 5.96 11.54 -13.40
C TYR A 429 6.46 10.55 -12.33
N TYR A 430 6.99 11.04 -11.21
CA TYR A 430 7.37 10.20 -10.07
C TYR A 430 6.17 9.74 -9.27
N ILE A 431 5.11 10.54 -9.25
CA ILE A 431 3.80 10.22 -8.67
C ILE A 431 2.78 9.98 -9.78
N PHE A 432 1.65 9.39 -9.43
CA PHE A 432 0.63 8.97 -10.38
C PHE A 432 -0.49 10.00 -10.51
N PRO A 433 -1.25 9.99 -11.62
CA PRO A 433 -2.32 10.96 -11.84
C PRO A 433 -3.49 10.74 -10.88
N ILE A 434 -4.10 11.83 -10.43
CA ILE A 434 -5.39 11.78 -9.74
C ILE A 434 -6.46 11.34 -10.74
N PRO A 435 -7.34 10.38 -10.37
CA PRO A 435 -8.41 9.94 -11.26
C PRO A 435 -9.31 11.10 -11.69
N SER A 436 -9.58 11.22 -12.97
CA SER A 436 -10.40 12.31 -13.53
C SER A 436 -11.84 12.30 -12.99
N THR A 437 -12.34 11.16 -12.55
CA THR A 437 -13.64 11.02 -11.88
C THR A 437 -13.69 11.84 -10.60
N GLU A 438 -12.62 11.85 -9.80
CA GLU A 438 -12.55 12.59 -8.53
C GLU A 438 -12.49 14.10 -8.78
N ILE A 439 -11.72 14.52 -9.79
CA ILE A 439 -11.64 15.92 -10.20
C ILE A 439 -13.03 16.42 -10.64
N THR A 440 -13.72 15.62 -11.44
CA THR A 440 -15.07 15.96 -11.94
C THR A 440 -16.09 15.95 -10.80
N ALA A 441 -16.09 14.94 -9.94
CA ALA A 441 -17.02 14.82 -8.83
C ALA A 441 -16.93 15.99 -7.84
N THR A 442 -15.73 16.56 -7.68
CA THR A 442 -15.48 17.70 -6.78
C THR A 442 -15.56 19.06 -7.48
N ASN A 443 -16.03 19.11 -8.74
CA ASN A 443 -16.05 20.33 -9.55
C ASN A 443 -14.68 21.05 -9.61
N GLY A 444 -13.58 20.29 -9.61
CA GLY A 444 -12.21 20.80 -9.70
C GLY A 444 -11.63 21.31 -8.38
N VAL A 445 -12.28 21.07 -7.22
CA VAL A 445 -11.66 21.33 -5.91
C VAL A 445 -10.43 20.43 -5.74
N ILE A 446 -10.55 19.14 -6.06
CA ILE A 446 -9.39 18.26 -6.24
C ILE A 446 -8.76 18.57 -7.60
N THR A 447 -7.49 18.91 -7.61
CA THR A 447 -6.73 19.27 -8.82
C THR A 447 -5.84 18.12 -9.27
N GLN A 448 -5.49 18.10 -10.57
CA GLN A 448 -4.55 17.11 -11.12
C GLN A 448 -3.12 17.37 -10.67
N ASN A 449 -2.29 16.33 -10.66
CA ASN A 449 -0.85 16.44 -10.53
C ASN A 449 -0.24 17.09 -11.78
N THR A 450 0.82 17.88 -11.56
CA THR A 450 1.51 18.55 -12.68
C THR A 450 2.06 17.51 -13.65
N GLY A 451 1.80 17.71 -14.93
CA GLY A 451 2.25 16.82 -16.02
C GLY A 451 1.13 15.95 -16.60
N TYR A 452 -0.03 15.86 -15.93
CA TYR A 452 -1.17 15.04 -16.36
C TYR A 452 -2.38 15.87 -16.77
#